data_aac870cb98af7489570c340bde56378d
#
_entry.id   aac870cb98af7489570c340bde56378d
#
_cell.length_a   1.000
_cell.length_b   1.000
_cell.length_c   1.000
_cell.angle_alpha   90.00
_cell.angle_beta   90.00
_cell.angle_gamma   90.00
#
_symmetry.space_group_name_H-M   'P 1'
#
loop_
_entity.id
_entity.type
_entity.pdbx_description
1 polymer ?
#
loop_
_entity_poly.entity_id
_entity_poly.type
_entity_poly.pdbx_seq_one_letter_code
_entity_poly.pdbx_strand_id
1 'polypeptide(L)'
;MIELRENPWLNISWGNSIADIDKEYLAKLSCFKKIQTNTLPEPYTGDVTSNVYCLNLNPGSACVCDNSEPQLKKDFEEYTQKTLRHEIDENMWFLLKGTAGYDWWQQMTKDLCENPRMFVIEYFPYHTVKGTYFPRKLPSYEYSNQLIRQAMAENKYIVIMRHRKEWLQRISGLEKYKRLVCLNNPQNPCLTKKNINPSEKNIERGFPANIKFEELRDQF
;
A
#
# COMPACT_ATOMS: atom_id res chain seq x y z
N MET A 1 10.14 -17.08 -12.33
CA MET A 1 10.25 -15.69 -11.78
C MET A 1 9.72 -14.74 -12.84
N ILE A 2 8.84 -13.83 -12.46
CA ILE A 2 8.43 -12.74 -13.34
C ILE A 2 9.59 -11.76 -13.35
N GLU A 3 10.12 -11.42 -14.52
CA GLU A 3 11.15 -10.38 -14.64
C GLU A 3 10.50 -9.04 -14.29
N LEU A 4 10.88 -8.46 -13.17
CA LEU A 4 10.39 -7.16 -12.74
C LEU A 4 10.96 -6.08 -13.67
N ARG A 5 10.12 -5.14 -14.09
CA ARG A 5 10.59 -3.92 -14.75
C ARG A 5 11.49 -3.15 -13.79
N GLU A 6 12.29 -2.26 -14.38
CA GLU A 6 13.11 -1.34 -13.59
C GLU A 6 12.22 -0.59 -12.57
N ASN A 7 12.70 -0.52 -11.33
CA ASN A 7 11.99 0.15 -10.26
C ASN A 7 11.99 1.68 -10.49
N PRO A 8 10.84 2.32 -10.74
CA PRO A 8 10.78 3.74 -11.09
C PRO A 8 11.00 4.68 -9.91
N TRP A 9 11.17 4.14 -8.70
CA TRP A 9 11.22 4.90 -7.45
C TRP A 9 12.64 5.16 -6.93
N LEU A 10 13.68 4.58 -7.58
CA LEU A 10 15.05 4.64 -7.06
C LEU A 10 15.67 6.04 -7.09
N ASN A 11 15.15 6.94 -7.92
CA ASN A 11 15.66 8.31 -8.07
C ASN A 11 14.83 9.35 -7.30
N ILE A 12 13.99 8.92 -6.38
CA ILE A 12 13.17 9.81 -5.54
C ILE A 12 14.04 10.43 -4.44
N SER A 13 13.86 11.73 -4.24
CA SER A 13 14.52 12.52 -3.19
C SER A 13 13.71 13.77 -2.86
N TRP A 14 14.10 14.50 -1.82
CA TRP A 14 13.54 15.84 -1.56
C TRP A 14 13.77 16.76 -2.77
N GLY A 15 12.71 17.45 -3.22
CA GLY A 15 12.72 18.25 -4.45
C GLY A 15 12.52 17.46 -5.76
N ASN A 16 12.59 16.12 -5.72
CA ASN A 16 12.25 15.22 -6.83
C ASN A 16 11.32 14.10 -6.33
N SER A 17 10.14 14.46 -5.83
CA SER A 17 9.17 13.56 -5.19
C SER A 17 8.18 12.90 -6.17
N ILE A 18 8.34 13.11 -7.47
CA ILE A 18 7.52 12.48 -8.51
C ILE A 18 8.42 11.60 -9.38
N ALA A 19 8.04 10.34 -9.55
CA ALA A 19 8.71 9.42 -10.46
C ALA A 19 8.76 10.01 -11.88
N ASP A 20 9.93 9.98 -12.52
CA ASP A 20 10.14 10.62 -13.83
C ASP A 20 9.15 10.16 -14.88
N ILE A 21 8.81 8.85 -14.86
CA ILE A 21 7.85 8.25 -15.78
C ILE A 21 6.41 8.75 -15.57
N ASP A 22 6.09 9.33 -14.41
CA ASP A 22 4.75 9.85 -14.09
C ASP A 22 4.60 11.35 -14.34
N LYS A 23 5.69 12.11 -14.43
CA LYS A 23 5.67 13.59 -14.49
C LYS A 23 4.75 14.12 -15.57
N GLU A 24 4.91 13.65 -16.80
CA GLU A 24 4.10 14.11 -17.94
C GLU A 24 2.62 13.74 -17.79
N TYR A 25 2.34 12.56 -17.24
CA TYR A 25 0.98 12.08 -16.99
C TYR A 25 0.27 12.90 -15.92
N LEU A 26 0.94 13.10 -14.80
CA LEU A 26 0.38 13.85 -13.67
C LEU A 26 0.15 15.32 -14.02
N ALA A 27 1.05 15.95 -14.77
CA ALA A 27 0.93 17.34 -15.19
C ALA A 27 -0.36 17.61 -16.01
N LYS A 28 -0.88 16.61 -16.71
CA LYS A 28 -2.12 16.68 -17.50
C LYS A 28 -3.39 16.49 -16.66
N LEU A 29 -3.28 16.08 -15.40
CA LEU A 29 -4.42 15.77 -14.57
C LEU A 29 -4.93 17.00 -13.82
N SER A 30 -6.23 17.18 -13.81
CA SER A 30 -6.88 18.26 -13.03
C SER A 30 -6.65 18.13 -11.52
N CYS A 31 -6.38 16.91 -11.04
CA CYS A 31 -6.09 16.63 -9.64
C CYS A 31 -4.62 16.89 -9.26
N PHE A 32 -3.73 17.24 -10.19
CA PHE A 32 -2.30 17.47 -9.90
C PHE A 32 -2.10 18.47 -8.76
N LYS A 33 -2.86 19.56 -8.73
CA LYS A 33 -2.79 20.56 -7.65
C LYS A 33 -3.12 20.04 -6.25
N LYS A 34 -3.68 18.84 -6.15
CA LYS A 34 -4.00 18.18 -4.87
C LYS A 34 -2.95 17.17 -4.44
N ILE A 35 -1.96 16.90 -5.28
CA ILE A 35 -0.82 16.06 -4.94
C ILE A 35 0.15 16.90 -4.12
N GLN A 36 0.57 16.35 -2.99
CA GLN A 36 1.54 16.97 -2.12
C GLN A 36 2.95 16.58 -2.61
N THR A 37 3.62 17.51 -3.28
CA THR A 37 4.96 17.32 -3.84
C THR A 37 6.09 17.77 -2.90
N ASN A 38 5.71 18.33 -1.75
CA ASN A 38 6.61 18.75 -0.67
C ASN A 38 6.87 17.63 0.35
N THR A 39 6.66 16.39 -0.04
CA THR A 39 6.96 15.17 0.70
C THR A 39 7.39 14.07 -0.27
N LEU A 40 7.95 12.97 0.26
CA LEU A 40 8.33 11.82 -0.55
C LEU A 40 7.09 10.93 -0.82
N PRO A 41 6.99 10.25 -1.97
CA PRO A 41 5.94 9.29 -2.25
C PRO A 41 6.15 8.00 -1.46
N GLU A 42 5.06 7.30 -1.20
CA GLU A 42 5.05 5.99 -0.54
C GLU A 42 4.25 4.99 -1.40
N PRO A 43 4.80 4.51 -2.53
CA PRO A 43 4.10 3.57 -3.42
C PRO A 43 3.83 2.23 -2.75
N TYR A 44 4.69 1.86 -1.84
CA TYR A 44 4.61 0.67 -1.00
C TYR A 44 5.45 0.87 0.27
N THR A 45 5.21 0.02 1.26
CA THR A 45 6.00 -0.02 2.50
C THR A 45 6.00 -1.42 3.10
N GLY A 46 7.00 -1.71 3.93
CA GLY A 46 7.17 -2.99 4.60
C GLY A 46 8.09 -3.95 3.86
N ASP A 47 8.08 -5.20 4.32
CA ASP A 47 8.96 -6.26 3.83
C ASP A 47 8.35 -6.97 2.62
N VAL A 48 8.98 -6.84 1.45
CA VAL A 48 8.53 -7.47 0.19
C VAL A 48 8.54 -9.00 0.26
N THR A 49 9.28 -9.60 1.20
CA THR A 49 9.31 -11.06 1.41
C THR A 49 8.15 -11.57 2.25
N SER A 50 7.38 -10.68 2.89
CA SER A 50 6.24 -11.03 3.75
C SER A 50 5.23 -11.94 3.06
N ASN A 51 4.55 -12.78 3.84
CA ASN A 51 3.48 -13.65 3.36
C ASN A 51 2.17 -12.91 3.09
N VAL A 52 2.00 -11.70 3.63
CA VAL A 52 0.77 -10.91 3.51
C VAL A 52 1.04 -9.60 2.79
N TYR A 53 0.27 -9.37 1.73
CA TYR A 53 0.26 -8.14 0.95
C TYR A 53 -1.05 -7.39 1.18
N CYS A 54 -0.99 -6.16 1.67
CA CYS A 54 -2.15 -5.30 1.90
C CYS A 54 -2.28 -4.27 0.78
N LEU A 55 -3.41 -4.28 0.07
CA LEU A 55 -3.70 -3.33 -1.01
C LEU A 55 -4.55 -2.20 -0.45
N ASN A 56 -3.97 -1.01 -0.34
CA ASN A 56 -4.61 0.17 0.21
C ASN A 56 -4.96 1.19 -0.88
N LEU A 57 -5.24 2.42 -0.52
CA LEU A 57 -5.72 3.47 -1.42
C LEU A 57 -4.63 4.46 -1.81
N ASN A 58 -4.06 5.13 -0.81
CA ASN A 58 -2.96 6.08 -0.94
C ASN A 58 -2.40 6.38 0.46
N PRO A 59 -1.19 6.94 0.57
CA PRO A 59 -0.56 7.24 1.87
C PRO A 59 -1.33 8.28 2.73
N GLY A 60 -2.37 8.89 2.18
CA GLY A 60 -3.11 9.96 2.88
C GLY A 60 -2.46 11.33 2.71
N SER A 61 -2.70 12.22 3.68
CA SER A 61 -2.01 13.51 3.73
C SER A 61 -0.62 13.34 4.33
N ALA A 62 0.34 14.07 3.78
CA ALA A 62 1.71 14.06 4.28
C ALA A 62 1.80 14.54 5.73
N CYS A 63 2.52 13.78 6.57
CA CYS A 63 2.87 14.17 7.93
C CYS A 63 4.30 14.69 8.03
N VAL A 64 5.17 14.30 7.11
CA VAL A 64 6.54 14.82 6.98
C VAL A 64 6.65 15.58 5.66
N CYS A 65 7.08 16.83 5.71
CA CYS A 65 7.16 17.72 4.56
C CYS A 65 8.38 18.66 4.68
N ASP A 66 8.57 19.55 3.70
CA ASP A 66 9.72 20.47 3.66
C ASP A 66 9.89 21.30 4.93
N ASN A 67 8.80 21.64 5.62
CA ASN A 67 8.81 22.45 6.85
C ASN A 67 8.93 21.61 8.14
N SER A 68 9.06 20.29 8.04
CA SER A 68 9.27 19.43 9.22
C SER A 68 10.66 19.60 9.79
N GLU A 69 10.82 19.20 11.05
CA GLU A 69 12.12 19.22 11.76
C GLU A 69 13.19 18.48 10.94
N PRO A 70 14.42 19.04 10.83
CA PRO A 70 15.47 18.49 9.97
C PRO A 70 15.80 17.02 10.26
N GLN A 71 15.82 16.61 11.52
CA GLN A 71 16.10 15.22 11.89
C GLN A 71 14.98 14.29 11.43
N LEU A 72 13.72 14.67 11.64
CA LEU A 72 12.57 13.88 11.18
C LEU A 72 12.56 13.72 9.65
N LYS A 73 12.91 14.78 8.91
CA LYS A 73 13.04 14.71 7.43
C LYS A 73 14.12 13.72 7.02
N LYS A 74 15.28 13.78 7.68
CA LYS A 74 16.40 12.86 7.39
C LYS A 74 16.02 11.42 7.67
N ASP A 75 15.42 11.15 8.81
CA ASP A 75 14.98 9.80 9.20
C ASP A 75 13.91 9.26 8.25
N PHE A 76 12.97 10.12 7.83
CA PHE A 76 11.94 9.77 6.87
C PHE A 76 12.51 9.49 5.47
N GLU A 77 13.48 10.28 5.02
CA GLU A 77 14.15 10.06 3.73
C GLU A 77 14.93 8.74 3.74
N GLU A 78 15.73 8.50 4.78
CA GLU A 78 16.49 7.25 4.92
C GLU A 78 15.55 6.03 4.94
N TYR A 79 14.49 6.10 5.73
CA TYR A 79 13.47 5.05 5.79
C TYR A 79 12.79 4.84 4.43
N THR A 80 12.37 5.93 3.76
CA THR A 80 11.73 5.87 2.45
C THR A 80 12.67 5.25 1.41
N GLN A 81 13.96 5.64 1.38
CA GLN A 81 14.93 5.07 0.47
C GLN A 81 15.13 3.56 0.68
N LYS A 82 15.19 3.09 1.93
CA LYS A 82 15.23 1.65 2.23
C LYS A 82 13.98 0.93 1.72
N THR A 83 12.82 1.52 1.96
CA THR A 83 11.52 0.99 1.48
C THR A 83 11.51 0.89 -0.06
N LEU A 84 11.90 1.95 -0.75
CA LEU A 84 11.89 1.99 -2.22
C LEU A 84 12.87 0.99 -2.86
N ARG A 85 13.94 0.61 -2.14
CA ARG A 85 14.90 -0.40 -2.56
C ARG A 85 14.56 -1.83 -2.11
N HIS A 86 13.44 -2.01 -1.38
CA HIS A 86 13.08 -3.27 -0.75
C HIS A 86 14.10 -3.78 0.28
N GLU A 87 14.69 -2.85 1.03
CA GLU A 87 15.68 -3.13 2.08
C GLU A 87 15.07 -3.15 3.49
N ILE A 88 13.74 -3.12 3.60
CA ILE A 88 13.01 -3.33 4.85
C ILE A 88 12.95 -4.84 5.12
N ASP A 89 13.45 -5.27 6.26
CA ASP A 89 13.50 -6.66 6.67
C ASP A 89 12.58 -6.97 7.88
N GLU A 90 12.62 -8.21 8.35
CA GLU A 90 11.77 -8.68 9.44
C GLU A 90 12.04 -8.00 10.80
N ASN A 91 13.18 -7.35 10.97
CA ASN A 91 13.55 -6.67 12.20
C ASN A 91 13.13 -5.19 12.19
N MET A 92 12.64 -4.70 11.05
CA MET A 92 12.21 -3.33 10.88
C MET A 92 10.69 -3.25 10.87
N TRP A 93 10.15 -2.34 11.69
CA TRP A 93 8.74 -1.99 11.55
C TRP A 93 8.50 -1.39 10.16
N PHE A 94 7.37 -1.75 9.55
CA PHE A 94 7.07 -1.34 8.17
C PHE A 94 6.71 0.14 7.99
N LEU A 95 6.83 0.95 9.04
CA LEU A 95 6.66 2.41 9.02
C LEU A 95 7.54 3.10 10.04
N LEU A 96 7.94 4.33 9.75
CA LEU A 96 8.74 5.15 10.63
C LEU A 96 7.93 5.59 11.86
N LYS A 97 8.41 5.23 13.06
CA LYS A 97 7.82 5.64 14.34
C LYS A 97 7.77 7.16 14.47
N GLY A 98 6.68 7.68 15.03
CA GLY A 98 6.47 9.12 15.19
C GLY A 98 5.81 9.78 13.97
N THR A 99 5.39 9.01 12.98
CA THR A 99 4.58 9.51 11.86
C THR A 99 3.10 9.16 12.05
N ALA A 100 2.21 9.97 11.48
CA ALA A 100 0.77 9.71 11.52
C ALA A 100 0.41 8.38 10.82
N GLY A 101 1.19 7.98 9.82
CA GLY A 101 1.05 6.68 9.17
C GLY A 101 1.33 5.52 10.13
N TYR A 102 2.38 5.63 10.94
CA TYR A 102 2.71 4.66 11.98
C TYR A 102 1.55 4.49 12.97
N ASP A 103 1.03 5.58 13.52
CA ASP A 103 -0.06 5.55 14.51
C ASP A 103 -1.34 4.95 13.90
N TRP A 104 -1.64 5.31 12.65
CA TRP A 104 -2.80 4.77 11.94
C TRP A 104 -2.67 3.26 11.75
N TRP A 105 -1.52 2.77 11.30
CA TRP A 105 -1.31 1.34 11.08
C TRP A 105 -1.29 0.55 12.39
N GLN A 106 -0.72 1.09 13.47
CA GLN A 106 -0.82 0.50 14.80
C GLN A 106 -2.28 0.23 15.18
N GLN A 107 -3.17 1.19 14.91
CA GLN A 107 -4.59 1.02 15.18
C GLN A 107 -5.24 -0.01 14.24
N MET A 108 -4.86 -0.05 12.97
CA MET A 108 -5.43 -0.99 11.98
C MET A 108 -5.03 -2.44 12.26
N THR A 109 -3.88 -2.68 12.87
CA THR A 109 -3.29 -4.01 13.09
C THR A 109 -3.34 -4.50 14.54
N LYS A 110 -3.93 -3.73 15.45
CA LYS A 110 -3.93 -3.98 16.90
C LYS A 110 -4.44 -5.37 17.34
N ASP A 111 -5.30 -6.01 16.54
CA ASP A 111 -5.88 -7.32 16.82
C ASP A 111 -5.04 -8.48 16.23
N LEU A 112 -3.94 -8.19 15.55
CA LEU A 112 -3.05 -9.20 14.94
C LEU A 112 -1.99 -9.67 15.94
N CYS A 113 -0.84 -9.04 15.91
CA CYS A 113 0.31 -9.24 16.79
C CYS A 113 1.03 -7.90 17.00
N GLU A 114 2.00 -7.88 17.89
CA GLU A 114 2.72 -6.65 18.25
C GLU A 114 3.47 -6.03 17.05
N ASN A 115 4.08 -6.87 16.22
CA ASN A 115 4.86 -6.45 15.05
C ASN A 115 4.45 -7.27 13.81
N PRO A 116 3.30 -6.99 13.19
CA PRO A 116 2.85 -7.74 12.02
C PRO A 116 3.77 -7.51 10.83
N ARG A 117 4.23 -8.59 10.21
CA ARG A 117 5.02 -8.55 8.98
C ARG A 117 4.09 -8.49 7.79
N MET A 118 4.17 -7.41 7.03
CA MET A 118 3.37 -7.25 5.83
C MET A 118 4.07 -6.37 4.80
N PHE A 119 3.60 -6.46 3.56
CA PHE A 119 3.96 -5.54 2.51
C PHE A 119 2.71 -4.79 2.06
N VAL A 120 2.71 -3.48 2.18
CA VAL A 120 1.58 -2.63 1.82
C VAL A 120 1.85 -2.00 0.46
N ILE A 121 0.88 -2.05 -0.45
CA ILE A 121 0.94 -1.39 -1.76
C ILE A 121 -0.19 -0.38 -1.85
N GLU A 122 0.14 0.86 -2.19
CA GLU A 122 -0.83 1.91 -2.38
C GLU A 122 -1.35 1.94 -3.82
N TYR A 123 -2.68 2.11 -3.98
CA TYR A 123 -3.28 2.25 -5.31
C TYR A 123 -2.77 3.49 -6.02
N PHE A 124 -2.66 4.60 -5.29
CA PHE A 124 -2.05 5.83 -5.75
C PHE A 124 -0.84 6.16 -4.87
N PRO A 125 0.37 6.26 -5.43
CA PRO A 125 1.62 6.27 -4.66
C PRO A 125 1.94 7.60 -3.98
N TYR A 126 1.21 8.65 -4.32
CA TYR A 126 1.51 10.01 -3.86
C TYR A 126 0.57 10.45 -2.75
N HIS A 127 1.09 11.25 -1.83
CA HIS A 127 0.29 11.93 -0.82
C HIS A 127 -0.67 12.94 -1.45
N THR A 128 -1.87 13.05 -0.90
CA THR A 128 -2.89 13.95 -1.42
C THR A 128 -3.71 14.59 -0.33
N VAL A 129 -4.21 15.78 -0.61
CA VAL A 129 -5.24 16.39 0.23
C VAL A 129 -6.57 15.64 0.06
N LYS A 130 -7.44 15.70 1.06
CA LYS A 130 -8.75 15.04 1.10
C LYS A 130 -9.59 15.35 -0.15
N GLY A 131 -10.33 14.36 -0.63
CA GLY A 131 -11.28 14.51 -1.74
C GLY A 131 -10.64 14.50 -3.14
N THR A 132 -9.47 13.89 -3.27
CA THR A 132 -8.79 13.75 -4.55
C THR A 132 -9.32 12.57 -5.34
N TYR A 133 -9.52 12.77 -6.63
CA TYR A 133 -9.75 11.69 -7.59
C TYR A 133 -8.41 11.10 -8.02
N PHE A 134 -8.31 9.78 -8.02
CA PHE A 134 -7.10 9.08 -8.44
C PHE A 134 -7.20 8.62 -9.89
N PRO A 135 -6.14 8.81 -10.69
CA PRO A 135 -6.14 8.34 -12.07
C PRO A 135 -6.18 6.81 -12.12
N ARG A 136 -6.89 6.27 -13.11
CA ARG A 136 -6.94 4.82 -13.32
C ARG A 136 -5.65 4.25 -13.90
N LYS A 137 -4.82 5.11 -14.49
CA LYS A 137 -3.57 4.72 -15.15
C LYS A 137 -2.48 5.70 -14.78
N LEU A 138 -1.34 5.19 -14.38
CA LEU A 138 -0.05 5.87 -14.30
C LEU A 138 1.02 4.89 -14.77
N PRO A 139 2.10 5.36 -15.40
CA PRO A 139 3.21 4.49 -15.81
C PRO A 139 3.81 3.70 -14.65
N SER A 140 3.97 4.31 -13.47
CA SER A 140 4.51 3.66 -12.27
C SER A 140 3.65 2.52 -11.72
N TYR A 141 2.36 2.48 -12.04
CA TYR A 141 1.46 1.42 -11.58
C TYR A 141 1.89 0.03 -12.05
N GLU A 142 2.56 -0.06 -13.21
CA GLU A 142 2.95 -1.35 -13.73
C GLU A 142 3.96 -2.06 -12.83
N TYR A 143 4.85 -1.33 -12.18
CA TYR A 143 5.77 -1.90 -11.20
C TYR A 143 5.00 -2.51 -10.00
N SER A 144 4.08 -1.75 -9.41
CA SER A 144 3.23 -2.25 -8.32
C SER A 144 2.36 -3.44 -8.75
N ASN A 145 1.83 -3.41 -9.99
CA ASN A 145 1.06 -4.52 -10.55
C ASN A 145 1.90 -5.80 -10.69
N GLN A 146 3.17 -5.68 -11.06
CA GLN A 146 4.08 -6.82 -11.16
C GLN A 146 4.38 -7.42 -9.79
N LEU A 147 4.61 -6.59 -8.76
CA LEU A 147 4.78 -7.06 -7.38
C LEU A 147 3.56 -7.86 -6.90
N ILE A 148 2.35 -7.39 -7.21
CA ILE A 148 1.11 -8.13 -6.85
C ILE A 148 1.00 -9.45 -7.63
N ARG A 149 1.27 -9.46 -8.93
CA ARG A 149 1.25 -10.69 -9.73
C ARG A 149 2.29 -11.70 -9.25
N GLN A 150 3.47 -11.22 -8.85
CA GLN A 150 4.50 -12.09 -8.27
C GLN A 150 4.02 -12.68 -6.93
N ALA A 151 3.44 -11.86 -6.05
CA ALA A 151 2.85 -12.34 -4.80
C ALA A 151 1.77 -13.40 -5.04
N MET A 152 0.92 -13.24 -6.06
CA MET A 152 -0.06 -14.25 -6.45
C MET A 152 0.61 -15.55 -6.94
N ALA A 153 1.68 -15.47 -7.73
CA ALA A 153 2.44 -16.62 -8.23
C ALA A 153 3.16 -17.36 -7.09
N GLU A 154 3.61 -16.64 -6.07
CA GLU A 154 4.23 -17.16 -4.85
C GLU A 154 3.21 -17.64 -3.80
N ASN A 155 1.92 -17.61 -4.11
CA ASN A 155 0.84 -18.00 -3.21
C ASN A 155 0.78 -17.20 -1.89
N LYS A 156 1.13 -15.93 -1.91
CA LYS A 156 1.01 -15.03 -0.75
C LYS A 156 -0.45 -14.63 -0.52
N TYR A 157 -0.80 -14.26 0.71
CA TYR A 157 -2.12 -13.71 1.02
C TYR A 157 -2.24 -12.28 0.54
N ILE A 158 -3.36 -11.93 -0.08
CA ILE A 158 -3.63 -10.57 -0.56
C ILE A 158 -4.88 -10.06 0.13
N VAL A 159 -4.74 -8.95 0.86
CA VAL A 159 -5.83 -8.30 1.59
C VAL A 159 -6.17 -6.98 0.91
N ILE A 160 -7.34 -6.86 0.30
CA ILE A 160 -7.82 -5.57 -0.20
C ILE A 160 -8.46 -4.80 0.95
N MET A 161 -7.78 -3.78 1.42
CA MET A 161 -8.25 -2.92 2.50
C MET A 161 -9.23 -1.85 1.99
N ARG A 162 -8.91 -1.23 0.87
CA ARG A 162 -9.72 -0.16 0.24
C ARG A 162 -9.74 -0.30 -1.27
N HIS A 163 -10.65 0.40 -1.95
CA HIS A 163 -10.70 0.48 -3.44
C HIS A 163 -10.83 -0.89 -4.13
N ARG A 164 -11.64 -1.80 -3.55
CA ARG A 164 -11.81 -3.17 -4.06
C ARG A 164 -12.07 -3.23 -5.57
N LYS A 165 -13.04 -2.43 -6.06
CA LYS A 165 -13.44 -2.45 -7.47
C LYS A 165 -12.27 -2.09 -8.38
N GLU A 166 -11.52 -1.08 -8.03
CA GLU A 166 -10.41 -0.55 -8.80
C GLU A 166 -9.22 -1.53 -8.82
N TRP A 167 -8.92 -2.17 -7.67
CA TRP A 167 -7.90 -3.21 -7.60
C TRP A 167 -8.26 -4.44 -8.44
N LEU A 168 -9.50 -4.92 -8.37
CA LEU A 168 -9.96 -6.07 -9.17
C LEU A 168 -9.96 -5.75 -10.67
N GLN A 169 -10.23 -4.51 -11.06
CA GLN A 169 -10.12 -4.08 -12.46
C GLN A 169 -8.67 -3.92 -12.94
N ARG A 170 -7.75 -3.56 -12.03
CA ARG A 170 -6.35 -3.31 -12.35
C ARG A 170 -5.56 -4.61 -12.49
N ILE A 171 -5.80 -5.60 -11.64
CA ILE A 171 -5.03 -6.84 -11.57
C ILE A 171 -5.88 -7.99 -12.11
N SER A 172 -5.53 -8.43 -13.33
CA SER A 172 -6.21 -9.57 -13.96
C SER A 172 -6.07 -10.83 -13.11
N GLY A 173 -7.17 -11.54 -12.91
CA GLY A 173 -7.22 -12.79 -12.15
C GLY A 173 -7.28 -12.62 -10.62
N LEU A 174 -7.12 -11.40 -10.08
CA LEU A 174 -7.16 -11.17 -8.64
C LEU A 174 -8.52 -11.55 -8.02
N GLU A 175 -9.62 -11.31 -8.72
CA GLU A 175 -10.97 -11.66 -8.25
C GLU A 175 -11.17 -13.17 -8.01
N LYS A 176 -10.41 -14.02 -8.73
CA LYS A 176 -10.47 -15.49 -8.64
C LYS A 176 -9.33 -16.07 -7.81
N TYR A 177 -8.49 -15.20 -7.24
CA TYR A 177 -7.34 -15.63 -6.48
C TYR A 177 -7.74 -16.26 -5.16
N LYS A 178 -7.27 -17.49 -4.90
CA LYS A 178 -7.73 -18.30 -3.77
C LYS A 178 -7.38 -17.73 -2.39
N ARG A 179 -6.26 -16.97 -2.29
CA ARG A 179 -5.80 -16.33 -1.06
C ARG A 179 -6.10 -14.84 -1.01
N LEU A 180 -7.21 -14.44 -1.64
CA LEU A 180 -7.72 -13.09 -1.58
C LEU A 180 -8.65 -12.90 -0.36
N VAL A 181 -8.46 -11.81 0.35
CA VAL A 181 -9.33 -11.31 1.42
C VAL A 181 -9.83 -9.91 1.05
N CYS A 182 -11.11 -9.65 1.25
CA CYS A 182 -11.70 -8.33 1.09
C CYS A 182 -12.38 -7.93 2.39
N LEU A 183 -12.03 -6.77 2.94
CA LEU A 183 -12.60 -6.33 4.20
C LEU A 183 -14.09 -6.01 4.09
N ASN A 184 -14.87 -6.38 5.10
CA ASN A 184 -16.30 -6.10 5.18
C ASN A 184 -16.59 -4.59 5.22
N ASN A 185 -15.74 -3.83 5.93
CA ASN A 185 -15.86 -2.39 6.08
C ASN A 185 -14.55 -1.69 5.63
N PRO A 186 -14.42 -1.33 4.36
CA PRO A 186 -13.22 -0.66 3.84
C PRO A 186 -13.09 0.81 4.29
N GLN A 187 -14.10 1.39 4.92
CA GLN A 187 -14.02 2.75 5.47
C GLN A 187 -13.33 2.77 6.83
N ASN A 188 -13.46 1.70 7.60
CA ASN A 188 -12.69 1.43 8.81
C ASN A 188 -11.92 0.10 8.63
N PRO A 189 -10.76 0.11 7.95
CA PRO A 189 -10.10 -1.09 7.47
C PRO A 189 -9.26 -1.80 8.54
N CYS A 190 -9.70 -1.82 9.80
CA CYS A 190 -9.03 -2.57 10.85
C CYS A 190 -9.00 -4.07 10.51
N LEU A 191 -7.84 -4.70 10.68
CA LEU A 191 -7.63 -6.12 10.44
C LEU A 191 -8.12 -6.93 11.66
N THR A 192 -9.42 -7.02 11.81
CA THR A 192 -10.12 -7.70 12.92
C THR A 192 -10.88 -8.91 12.39
N LYS A 193 -11.19 -9.87 13.27
CA LYS A 193 -12.01 -11.03 12.93
C LYS A 193 -13.33 -10.63 12.25
N LYS A 194 -14.02 -9.62 12.78
CA LYS A 194 -15.30 -9.13 12.22
C LYS A 194 -15.15 -8.53 10.83
N ASN A 195 -13.98 -7.93 10.54
CA ASN A 195 -13.77 -7.26 9.26
C ASN A 195 -13.18 -8.19 8.18
N ILE A 196 -12.42 -9.20 8.59
CA ILE A 196 -11.80 -10.19 7.70
C ILE A 196 -12.76 -11.32 7.34
N ASN A 197 -13.44 -11.91 8.33
CA ASN A 197 -14.40 -12.96 8.06
C ASN A 197 -15.63 -12.37 7.34
N PRO A 198 -15.91 -12.79 6.09
CA PRO A 198 -16.95 -12.15 5.30
C PRO A 198 -18.32 -12.39 5.91
N SER A 199 -19.14 -11.35 5.93
CA SER A 199 -20.56 -11.45 6.29
C SER A 199 -21.36 -12.14 5.17
N GLU A 200 -22.49 -12.76 5.49
CA GLU A 200 -23.40 -13.35 4.50
C GLU A 200 -23.70 -12.39 3.36
N LYS A 201 -24.08 -11.15 3.68
CA LYS A 201 -24.34 -10.09 2.71
C LYS A 201 -23.15 -9.82 1.77
N ASN A 202 -21.91 -9.94 2.25
CA ASN A 202 -20.73 -9.71 1.43
C ASN A 202 -20.38 -10.95 0.59
N ILE A 203 -20.64 -12.16 1.09
CA ILE A 203 -20.56 -13.40 0.30
C ILE A 203 -21.51 -13.34 -0.90
N GLU A 204 -22.77 -12.92 -0.69
CA GLU A 204 -23.76 -12.72 -1.75
C GLU A 204 -23.31 -11.67 -2.78
N ARG A 205 -22.49 -10.71 -2.38
CA ARG A 205 -21.85 -9.71 -3.26
C ARG A 205 -20.56 -10.18 -3.94
N GLY A 206 -20.22 -11.47 -3.81
CA GLY A 206 -19.04 -12.08 -4.40
C GLY A 206 -17.74 -11.72 -3.66
N PHE A 207 -17.79 -11.48 -2.34
CA PHE A 207 -16.56 -11.41 -1.54
C PHE A 207 -16.01 -12.81 -1.33
N PRO A 208 -14.70 -13.00 -1.42
CA PRO A 208 -14.09 -14.30 -1.16
C PRO A 208 -14.29 -14.69 0.31
N ALA A 209 -14.62 -15.96 0.55
CA ALA A 209 -14.92 -16.50 1.88
C ALA A 209 -13.98 -17.63 2.32
N ASN A 210 -12.91 -17.85 1.54
CA ASN A 210 -12.04 -19.01 1.72
C ASN A 210 -11.06 -18.86 2.90
N ILE A 211 -10.70 -17.62 3.24
CA ILE A 211 -9.69 -17.31 4.26
C ILE A 211 -10.39 -16.76 5.50
N LYS A 212 -10.04 -17.31 6.66
CA LYS A 212 -10.53 -16.85 7.97
C LYS A 212 -9.47 -16.03 8.69
N PHE A 213 -9.91 -15.24 9.66
CA PHE A 213 -9.05 -14.36 10.45
C PHE A 213 -7.89 -15.09 11.10
N GLU A 214 -8.16 -16.23 11.71
CA GLU A 214 -7.16 -17.04 12.42
C GLU A 214 -6.07 -17.52 11.47
N GLU A 215 -6.45 -18.04 10.30
CA GLU A 215 -5.50 -18.46 9.26
C GLU A 215 -4.64 -17.30 8.75
N LEU A 216 -5.27 -16.13 8.51
CA LEU A 216 -4.54 -14.95 8.03
C LEU A 216 -3.63 -14.38 9.12
N ARG A 217 -4.11 -14.30 10.38
CA ARG A 217 -3.33 -13.78 11.51
C ARG A 217 -2.01 -14.53 11.70
N ASP A 218 -2.02 -15.84 11.51
CA ASP A 218 -0.83 -16.68 11.67
C ASP A 218 0.22 -16.47 10.55
N GLN A 219 -0.05 -15.58 9.59
CA GLN A 219 0.86 -15.24 8.48
C GLN A 219 1.56 -13.88 8.66
N PHE A 220 1.17 -13.11 9.66
CA PHE A 220 1.78 -11.80 9.96
C PHE A 220 3.06 -11.89 10.82
#